data_7e530439e35bfb9eb34e86e5b6083c47
#
_entry.id   7e530439e35bfb9eb34e86e5b6083c47
#
_cell.length_a   1.000
_cell.length_b   1.000
_cell.length_c   1.000
_cell.angle_alpha   90.00
_cell.angle_beta   90.00
_cell.angle_gamma   90.00
#
_symmetry.space_group_name_H-M   'P 1'
#
loop_
_entity.id
_entity.type
_entity.pdbx_description
1 polymer ?
#
loop_
_entity_poly.entity_id
_entity_poly.type
_entity_poly.pdbx_seq_one_letter_code
_entity_poly.pdbx_strand_id
1 'polypeptide(L)'
;MLPLKDLIVVFLGLASCLLAGVSNAASPQTDSDKANSDEENKVQLIVLGIAQDAGFPQAACRKSCCAKAWRDKSLRRHPACIAVVDHGSSQRWLFECTPHFPDQLNLLDQFAEPEKSDLGLDGIFLTHAHVGHYVGLIHLGLEVIGSSKIKVHTMPRMSRFLRTNGPWSQLVKLDNIELSPLENGTAVKLNERITVTPFQVPHRDEFSETVGYKISGPSKTVVFLPDIDKWNKWDQKIEDLIVGCDVAYLDGSFFENGEIPGRDMSLIPHPFIKESIQKFSLLEKEQRDRIRFIHFNHTNPVLIEGSLQEKQIQRAGMHVARQGEVVDL
;
A
#
# COMPACT_ATOMS: atom_id res chain seq x y z
N MET A 1 27.50 72.23 18.39
CA MET A 1 26.97 73.12 19.44
C MET A 1 26.22 72.27 20.42
N LEU A 2 26.73 72.24 21.63
CA LEU A 2 26.25 71.57 22.84
C LEU A 2 24.99 72.26 23.41
N PRO A 3 24.50 71.85 24.58
CA PRO A 3 23.65 70.79 25.04
C PRO A 3 22.48 71.29 25.92
N LEU A 4 21.65 70.49 26.48
CA LEU A 4 20.96 70.68 27.79
C LEU A 4 20.29 69.31 28.16
N LYS A 5 20.75 68.57 29.13
CA LYS A 5 20.72 68.61 30.62
C LYS A 5 19.31 68.45 31.22
N ASP A 6 19.15 67.28 31.85
CA ASP A 6 18.56 66.96 33.17
C ASP A 6 17.13 67.37 33.51
N LEU A 7 16.29 66.35 33.83
CA LEU A 7 15.63 66.37 35.15
C LEU A 7 15.17 64.96 35.53
N ILE A 8 15.73 64.42 36.61
CA ILE A 8 15.32 63.22 37.33
C ILE A 8 14.19 63.60 38.27
N VAL A 9 13.09 62.89 38.23
CA VAL A 9 12.12 62.87 39.33
C VAL A 9 11.88 61.40 39.74
N VAL A 10 12.34 61.09 40.94
CA VAL A 10 12.14 59.86 41.64
C VAL A 10 10.79 59.92 42.35
N PHE A 11 9.87 58.98 42.04
CA PHE A 11 8.71 58.64 42.86
C PHE A 11 8.84 57.23 43.40
N LEU A 12 9.13 57.12 44.70
CA LEU A 12 8.92 55.87 45.43
C LEU A 12 7.43 55.70 45.68
N GLY A 13 6.87 54.61 45.11
CA GLY A 13 5.52 54.13 45.43
C GLY A 13 5.58 52.69 45.87
N LEU A 14 5.38 52.44 47.18
CA LEU A 14 5.16 51.13 47.72
C LEU A 14 3.86 50.53 47.09
N ALA A 15 3.96 49.41 46.40
CA ALA A 15 2.80 48.62 46.06
C ALA A 15 2.99 47.18 46.57
N SER A 16 2.10 46.81 47.47
CA SER A 16 1.98 45.52 48.12
C SER A 16 1.73 44.42 47.08
N CYS A 17 2.58 43.37 47.06
CA CYS A 17 2.35 42.16 46.31
C CYS A 17 1.20 41.35 46.89
N LEU A 18 0.05 41.33 46.26
CA LEU A 18 -0.97 40.30 46.39
C LEU A 18 -0.62 39.20 45.35
N LEU A 19 -0.07 38.10 45.85
CA LEU A 19 0.08 36.85 45.09
C LEU A 19 -1.32 36.22 44.90
N ALA A 20 -1.95 36.51 43.76
CA ALA A 20 -3.06 35.73 43.26
C ALA A 20 -2.51 34.48 42.57
N GLY A 21 -2.68 33.34 43.19
CA GLY A 21 -2.38 32.05 42.57
C GLY A 21 -3.28 31.85 41.35
N VAL A 22 -2.69 31.90 40.15
CA VAL A 22 -3.37 31.46 38.91
C VAL A 22 -3.33 29.93 38.90
N SER A 23 -4.40 29.29 39.32
CA SER A 23 -4.62 27.88 39.04
C SER A 23 -4.88 27.74 37.55
N ASN A 24 -3.92 27.18 36.80
CA ASN A 24 -4.14 26.71 35.45
C ASN A 24 -5.12 25.54 35.48
N ALA A 25 -6.40 25.81 35.45
CA ALA A 25 -7.40 24.81 35.13
C ALA A 25 -7.30 24.56 33.62
N ALA A 26 -6.81 23.39 33.22
CA ALA A 26 -6.86 22.93 31.84
C ALA A 26 -8.31 23.00 31.38
N SER A 27 -8.57 23.72 30.29
CA SER A 27 -9.88 23.73 29.65
C SER A 27 -10.29 22.30 29.26
N PRO A 28 -11.54 21.89 29.49
CA PRO A 28 -11.98 20.58 29.05
C PRO A 28 -11.86 20.50 27.51
N GLN A 29 -11.13 19.51 27.01
CA GLN A 29 -11.07 19.18 25.59
C GLN A 29 -12.51 18.96 25.07
N THR A 30 -12.89 19.62 23.99
CA THR A 30 -14.19 19.42 23.36
C THR A 30 -14.22 18.08 22.61
N ASP A 31 -15.39 17.51 22.37
CA ASP A 31 -15.51 16.24 21.62
C ASP A 31 -14.99 16.38 20.18
N SER A 32 -15.00 17.60 19.60
CA SER A 32 -14.39 17.93 18.32
C SER A 32 -12.86 17.89 18.36
N ASP A 33 -12.23 18.32 19.46
CA ASP A 33 -10.77 18.30 19.61
C ASP A 33 -10.27 16.87 19.78
N LYS A 34 -11.04 16.01 20.45
CA LYS A 34 -10.74 14.56 20.57
C LYS A 34 -10.90 13.83 19.26
N ALA A 35 -11.97 14.08 18.50
CA ALA A 35 -12.18 13.46 17.20
C ALA A 35 -11.07 13.83 16.21
N ASN A 36 -10.61 15.09 16.23
CA ASN A 36 -9.50 15.56 15.39
C ASN A 36 -8.16 14.92 15.81
N SER A 37 -7.90 14.82 17.11
CA SER A 37 -6.66 14.19 17.64
C SER A 37 -6.61 12.68 17.36
N ASP A 38 -7.75 12.01 17.33
CA ASP A 38 -7.84 10.58 17.01
C ASP A 38 -7.62 10.30 15.52
N GLU A 39 -8.06 11.19 14.64
CA GLU A 39 -7.79 11.12 13.21
C GLU A 39 -6.32 11.40 12.88
N GLU A 40 -5.74 12.41 13.48
CA GLU A 40 -4.33 12.79 13.30
C GLU A 40 -3.34 11.72 13.78
N ASN A 41 -3.78 10.73 14.57
CA ASN A 41 -2.92 9.70 15.14
C ASN A 41 -3.16 8.29 14.58
N LYS A 42 -3.90 8.15 13.48
CA LYS A 42 -4.18 6.86 12.85
C LYS A 42 -3.00 6.32 12.05
N VAL A 43 -2.90 4.99 11.97
CA VAL A 43 -2.14 4.29 10.95
C VAL A 43 -3.13 3.63 10.00
N GLN A 44 -3.01 3.90 8.72
CA GLN A 44 -3.98 3.43 7.72
C GLN A 44 -3.28 2.68 6.59
N LEU A 45 -3.93 1.62 6.11
CA LEU A 45 -3.64 1.00 4.83
C LEU A 45 -4.67 1.48 3.81
N ILE A 46 -4.22 1.89 2.63
CA ILE A 46 -5.04 2.41 1.54
C ILE A 46 -4.78 1.56 0.30
N VAL A 47 -5.85 1.07 -0.35
CA VAL A 47 -5.75 0.31 -1.60
C VAL A 47 -5.69 1.28 -2.78
N LEU A 48 -4.54 1.37 -3.45
CA LEU A 48 -4.31 2.30 -4.57
C LEU A 48 -4.57 1.67 -5.95
N GLY A 49 -4.76 0.37 -6.00
CA GLY A 49 -5.08 -0.34 -7.24
C GLY A 49 -5.37 -1.80 -6.99
N ILE A 50 -6.13 -2.42 -7.91
CA ILE A 50 -6.64 -3.78 -7.73
C ILE A 50 -6.50 -4.66 -8.98
N ALA A 51 -6.05 -4.11 -10.12
CA ALA A 51 -5.91 -4.87 -11.36
C ALA A 51 -4.54 -5.55 -11.46
N GLN A 52 -4.41 -6.51 -12.35
CA GLN A 52 -3.14 -7.13 -12.70
C GLN A 52 -2.28 -6.18 -13.55
N ASP A 53 -1.00 -6.34 -13.48
CA ASP A 53 0.14 -5.74 -14.20
C ASP A 53 -0.10 -4.46 -15.01
N ALA A 54 -0.98 -4.52 -16.01
CA ALA A 54 -1.19 -3.43 -16.97
C ALA A 54 -2.38 -2.53 -16.60
N GLY A 55 -3.06 -2.80 -15.49
CA GLY A 55 -4.29 -2.08 -15.10
C GLY A 55 -5.52 -2.49 -15.91
N PHE A 56 -6.64 -1.85 -15.59
CA PHE A 56 -7.91 -2.05 -16.29
C PHE A 56 -8.46 -0.70 -16.78
N PRO A 57 -8.74 -0.54 -18.08
CA PRO A 57 -8.65 -1.51 -19.18
C PRO A 57 -7.20 -1.81 -19.56
N GLN A 58 -6.92 -3.06 -19.97
CA GLN A 58 -5.60 -3.45 -20.41
C GLN A 58 -5.24 -2.82 -21.76
N ALA A 59 -4.00 -2.40 -21.91
CA ALA A 59 -3.45 -1.85 -23.14
C ALA A 59 -3.78 -2.74 -24.36
N ALA A 60 -4.22 -2.11 -25.45
CA ALA A 60 -4.64 -2.73 -26.71
C ALA A 60 -5.84 -3.70 -26.64
N CYS A 61 -6.42 -3.97 -25.47
CA CYS A 61 -7.62 -4.79 -25.38
C CYS A 61 -8.86 -4.01 -25.86
N ARG A 62 -9.47 -4.48 -26.96
CA ARG A 62 -10.70 -3.95 -27.54
C ARG A 62 -11.91 -4.86 -27.37
N LYS A 63 -11.76 -5.94 -26.57
CA LYS A 63 -12.81 -6.92 -26.29
C LYS A 63 -13.86 -6.34 -25.34
N SER A 64 -14.99 -7.02 -25.22
CA SER A 64 -16.12 -6.60 -24.38
C SER A 64 -15.73 -6.36 -22.92
N CYS A 65 -14.76 -7.12 -22.37
CA CYS A 65 -14.25 -6.95 -21.00
C CYS A 65 -13.73 -5.52 -20.75
N CYS A 66 -12.99 -4.93 -21.70
CA CYS A 66 -12.37 -3.61 -21.55
C CYS A 66 -13.14 -2.45 -22.22
N ALA A 67 -14.08 -2.76 -23.13
CA ALA A 67 -14.69 -1.78 -24.00
C ALA A 67 -15.41 -0.64 -23.27
N LYS A 68 -16.05 -0.91 -22.12
CA LYS A 68 -16.70 0.10 -21.29
C LYS A 68 -15.67 1.02 -20.61
N ALA A 69 -14.64 0.45 -20.00
CA ALA A 69 -13.62 1.19 -19.26
C ALA A 69 -12.75 2.08 -20.18
N TRP A 70 -12.64 1.76 -21.47
CA TRP A 70 -12.02 2.67 -22.43
C TRP A 70 -12.83 3.95 -22.60
N ARG A 71 -14.15 3.89 -22.52
CA ARG A 71 -15.07 5.02 -22.71
C ARG A 71 -15.38 5.76 -21.42
N ASP A 72 -15.44 5.02 -20.31
CA ASP A 72 -15.76 5.55 -18.98
C ASP A 72 -14.55 5.41 -18.03
N LYS A 73 -13.95 6.56 -17.70
CA LYS A 73 -12.76 6.61 -16.83
C LYS A 73 -13.06 6.15 -15.39
N SER A 74 -14.30 6.28 -14.92
CA SER A 74 -14.70 5.88 -13.57
C SER A 74 -14.60 4.36 -13.34
N LEU A 75 -14.63 3.58 -14.42
CA LEU A 75 -14.48 2.13 -14.40
C LEU A 75 -13.01 1.66 -14.42
N ARG A 76 -12.06 2.56 -14.60
CA ARG A 76 -10.64 2.21 -14.66
C ARG A 76 -10.13 1.81 -13.29
N ARG A 77 -9.20 0.84 -13.28
CA ARG A 77 -8.54 0.39 -12.05
C ARG A 77 -7.03 0.32 -12.32
N HIS A 78 -6.27 0.84 -11.37
CA HIS A 78 -4.82 0.78 -11.38
C HIS A 78 -4.34 -0.64 -11.05
N PRO A 79 -3.11 -1.00 -11.43
CA PRO A 79 -2.48 -2.24 -10.99
C PRO A 79 -2.42 -2.34 -9.48
N ALA A 80 -2.41 -3.56 -8.95
CA ALA A 80 -2.42 -3.85 -7.53
C ALA A 80 -1.29 -3.12 -6.81
N CYS A 81 -1.66 -2.28 -5.86
CA CYS A 81 -0.77 -1.49 -5.04
C CYS A 81 -1.51 -1.07 -3.78
N ILE A 82 -0.84 -1.11 -2.65
CA ILE A 82 -1.34 -0.55 -1.40
C ILE A 82 -0.35 0.47 -0.84
N ALA A 83 -0.84 1.39 -0.04
CA ALA A 83 -0.02 2.29 0.75
C ALA A 83 -0.27 2.07 2.25
N VAL A 84 0.73 2.33 3.07
CA VAL A 84 0.59 2.47 4.51
C VAL A 84 0.97 3.89 4.89
N VAL A 85 0.11 4.53 5.67
CA VAL A 85 0.28 5.91 6.13
C VAL A 85 0.23 5.92 7.66
N ASP A 86 1.21 6.52 8.27
CA ASP A 86 1.18 6.88 9.69
C ASP A 86 0.94 8.39 9.79
N HIS A 87 -0.30 8.78 10.05
CA HIS A 87 -0.69 10.19 10.16
C HIS A 87 0.01 10.89 11.32
N GLY A 88 0.33 10.16 12.42
CA GLY A 88 1.02 10.73 13.58
C GLY A 88 2.48 11.10 13.32
N SER A 89 3.14 10.49 12.35
CA SER A 89 4.52 10.81 11.94
C SER A 89 4.61 11.36 10.52
N SER A 90 3.47 11.52 9.82
CA SER A 90 3.36 11.94 8.42
C SER A 90 4.21 11.07 7.47
N GLN A 91 4.42 9.81 7.82
CA GLN A 91 5.23 8.87 7.05
C GLN A 91 4.35 8.02 6.13
N ARG A 92 4.85 7.75 4.91
CA ARG A 92 4.10 7.02 3.88
C ARG A 92 4.98 5.98 3.18
N TRP A 93 4.47 4.77 3.03
CA TRP A 93 5.15 3.68 2.32
C TRP A 93 4.24 3.07 1.25
N LEU A 94 4.81 2.74 0.09
CA LEU A 94 4.12 2.00 -0.96
C LEU A 94 4.53 0.53 -0.94
N PHE A 95 3.59 -0.33 -1.26
CA PHE A 95 3.81 -1.73 -1.60
C PHE A 95 3.43 -1.92 -3.06
N GLU A 96 4.41 -2.08 -3.89
CA GLU A 96 4.53 -2.01 -5.34
C GLU A 96 4.82 -0.60 -5.88
N CYS A 97 5.53 -0.58 -7.01
CA CYS A 97 5.75 0.61 -7.83
C CYS A 97 5.35 0.31 -9.28
N THR A 98 4.07 0.41 -9.54
CA THR A 98 3.41 -0.08 -10.75
C THR A 98 3.62 0.87 -11.95
N PRO A 99 3.28 0.46 -13.20
CA PRO A 99 3.26 1.37 -14.33
C PRO A 99 2.38 2.62 -14.15
N HIS A 100 1.41 2.59 -13.22
CA HIS A 100 0.52 3.69 -12.89
C HIS A 100 0.96 4.48 -11.65
N PHE A 101 2.24 4.40 -11.31
CA PHE A 101 2.81 5.09 -10.13
C PHE A 101 2.40 6.56 -10.01
N PRO A 102 2.43 7.40 -11.07
CA PRO A 102 2.01 8.80 -10.95
C PRO A 102 0.54 8.98 -10.53
N ASP A 103 -0.36 8.16 -11.09
CA ASP A 103 -1.78 8.22 -10.76
C ASP A 103 -2.04 7.70 -9.34
N GLN A 104 -1.31 6.67 -8.93
CA GLN A 104 -1.41 6.08 -7.59
C GLN A 104 -0.85 7.00 -6.51
N LEU A 105 0.24 7.73 -6.80
CA LEU A 105 0.77 8.75 -5.91
C LEU A 105 -0.24 9.89 -5.73
N ASN A 106 -0.81 10.41 -6.83
CA ASN A 106 -1.85 11.43 -6.78
C ASN A 106 -3.13 10.95 -6.05
N LEU A 107 -3.46 9.66 -6.13
CA LEU A 107 -4.55 9.08 -5.35
C LEU A 107 -4.21 9.02 -3.86
N LEU A 108 -2.98 8.62 -3.51
CA LEU A 108 -2.50 8.61 -2.12
C LEU A 108 -2.55 10.00 -1.49
N ASP A 109 -2.17 11.04 -2.24
CA ASP A 109 -2.18 12.43 -1.77
C ASP A 109 -3.61 12.92 -1.39
N GLN A 110 -4.67 12.30 -1.93
CA GLN A 110 -6.04 12.60 -1.54
C GLN A 110 -6.41 12.05 -0.14
N PHE A 111 -5.70 11.04 0.34
CA PHE A 111 -5.88 10.46 1.68
C PHE A 111 -4.89 11.01 2.70
N ALA A 112 -3.69 11.35 2.27
CA ALA A 112 -2.63 11.86 3.12
C ALA A 112 -1.72 12.76 2.29
N GLU A 113 -1.95 14.06 2.36
CA GLU A 113 -1.13 15.05 1.68
C GLU A 113 0.30 15.04 2.26
N PRO A 114 1.37 15.05 1.43
CA PRO A 114 2.73 15.10 1.92
C PRO A 114 3.03 16.44 2.61
N GLU A 115 3.67 16.42 3.77
CA GLU A 115 4.05 17.66 4.49
C GLU A 115 5.05 18.52 3.73
N LYS A 116 5.82 17.91 2.83
CA LYS A 116 6.87 18.58 2.06
C LYS A 116 6.52 18.57 0.59
N SER A 117 7.05 19.53 -0.15
CA SER A 117 6.92 19.61 -1.61
C SER A 117 7.76 18.56 -2.36
N ASP A 118 8.29 17.56 -1.67
CA ASP A 118 8.98 16.41 -2.25
C ASP A 118 8.00 15.25 -2.52
N LEU A 119 8.53 14.08 -2.89
CA LEU A 119 7.72 12.88 -3.17
C LEU A 119 6.87 12.42 -1.97
N GLY A 120 7.28 12.77 -0.75
CA GLY A 120 6.60 12.39 0.48
C GLY A 120 6.47 10.87 0.69
N LEU A 121 7.44 10.08 0.23
CA LEU A 121 7.52 8.65 0.47
C LEU A 121 8.75 8.31 1.29
N ASP A 122 8.54 7.57 2.38
CA ASP A 122 9.62 7.06 3.24
C ASP A 122 10.19 5.73 2.74
N GLY A 123 9.46 5.03 1.88
CA GLY A 123 9.95 3.82 1.25
C GLY A 123 8.95 3.15 0.31
N ILE A 124 9.48 2.24 -0.50
CA ILE A 124 8.73 1.41 -1.45
C ILE A 124 9.13 -0.04 -1.22
N PHE A 125 8.17 -0.94 -1.10
CA PHE A 125 8.35 -2.38 -0.98
C PHE A 125 7.98 -3.06 -2.28
N LEU A 126 8.85 -3.89 -2.84
CA LEU A 126 8.58 -4.63 -4.07
C LEU A 126 8.40 -6.11 -3.79
N THR A 127 7.37 -6.71 -4.38
CA THR A 127 7.14 -8.16 -4.24
C THR A 127 8.04 -8.97 -5.17
N HIS A 128 8.15 -8.59 -6.43
CA HIS A 128 8.95 -9.32 -7.43
C HIS A 128 9.17 -8.51 -8.73
N ALA A 129 9.94 -9.09 -9.67
CA ALA A 129 10.37 -8.42 -10.90
C ALA A 129 9.46 -8.68 -12.12
N HIS A 130 8.13 -8.68 -11.96
CA HIS A 130 7.21 -8.55 -13.08
C HIS A 130 6.81 -7.09 -13.31
N VAL A 131 6.57 -6.71 -14.56
CA VAL A 131 6.43 -5.28 -14.95
C VAL A 131 5.33 -4.53 -14.21
N GLY A 132 4.29 -5.22 -13.76
CA GLY A 132 3.20 -4.65 -12.98
C GLY A 132 3.60 -4.14 -11.61
N HIS A 133 4.75 -4.58 -11.07
CA HIS A 133 5.10 -4.45 -9.67
C HIS A 133 6.27 -3.48 -9.41
N TYR A 134 7.15 -3.22 -10.41
CA TYR A 134 8.36 -2.42 -10.16
C TYR A 134 8.68 -1.38 -11.22
N VAL A 135 8.07 -1.46 -12.43
CA VAL A 135 8.53 -0.63 -13.56
C VAL A 135 8.31 0.87 -13.31
N GLY A 136 7.37 1.22 -12.46
CA GLY A 136 7.11 2.61 -12.06
C GLY A 136 8.28 3.29 -11.36
N LEU A 137 9.26 2.56 -10.85
CA LEU A 137 10.51 3.13 -10.32
C LEU A 137 11.20 4.07 -11.30
N ILE A 138 10.99 3.89 -12.63
CA ILE A 138 11.56 4.76 -13.66
C ILE A 138 11.21 6.24 -13.45
N HIS A 139 10.05 6.53 -12.84
CA HIS A 139 9.61 7.90 -12.56
C HIS A 139 10.47 8.60 -11.50
N LEU A 140 11.24 7.85 -10.69
CA LEU A 140 12.14 8.40 -9.69
C LEU A 140 13.43 8.99 -10.28
N GLY A 141 13.71 8.71 -11.55
CA GLY A 141 14.90 9.17 -12.27
C GLY A 141 14.92 10.65 -12.60
N LEU A 142 16.07 11.11 -13.07
CA LEU A 142 16.35 12.52 -13.40
C LEU A 142 15.38 13.11 -14.41
N GLU A 143 14.90 12.28 -15.36
CA GLU A 143 14.03 12.71 -16.45
C GLU A 143 12.61 13.05 -15.99
N VAL A 144 12.21 12.66 -14.77
CA VAL A 144 10.86 12.88 -14.23
C VAL A 144 10.93 13.59 -12.88
N ILE A 145 11.14 12.86 -11.76
CA ILE A 145 11.11 13.43 -10.40
C ILE A 145 12.51 13.88 -9.97
N GLY A 146 13.55 13.15 -10.36
CA GLY A 146 14.89 13.38 -9.86
C GLY A 146 14.99 13.20 -8.35
N SER A 147 14.37 12.13 -7.83
CA SER A 147 14.32 11.86 -6.40
C SER A 147 15.72 11.64 -5.80
N SER A 148 15.84 11.75 -4.49
CA SER A 148 17.08 11.53 -3.76
C SER A 148 16.87 10.47 -2.68
N LYS A 149 17.57 9.33 -2.83
CA LYS A 149 17.69 8.24 -1.84
C LYS A 149 16.36 7.69 -1.32
N ILE A 150 15.35 7.61 -2.20
CA ILE A 150 14.11 6.92 -1.82
C ILE A 150 14.45 5.46 -1.51
N LYS A 151 14.12 5.00 -0.30
CA LYS A 151 14.37 3.62 0.11
C LYS A 151 13.50 2.66 -0.69
N VAL A 152 14.12 1.67 -1.32
CA VAL A 152 13.42 0.59 -2.02
C VAL A 152 13.78 -0.72 -1.36
N HIS A 153 12.83 -1.29 -0.64
CA HIS A 153 12.98 -2.54 0.11
C HIS A 153 12.77 -3.72 -0.83
N THR A 154 13.78 -4.56 -0.95
CA THR A 154 13.80 -5.65 -1.94
C THR A 154 14.51 -6.89 -1.43
N MET A 155 14.06 -8.06 -1.88
CA MET A 155 14.80 -9.32 -1.70
C MET A 155 16.14 -9.29 -2.47
N PRO A 156 17.12 -10.15 -2.12
CA PRO A 156 18.49 -10.09 -2.67
C PRO A 156 18.57 -10.20 -4.20
N ARG A 157 17.81 -11.10 -4.84
CA ARG A 157 17.82 -11.23 -6.31
C ARG A 157 17.17 -10.02 -6.96
N MET A 158 16.08 -9.47 -6.37
CA MET A 158 15.47 -8.22 -6.83
C MET A 158 16.43 -7.04 -6.73
N SER A 159 17.17 -6.91 -5.62
CA SER A 159 18.25 -5.91 -5.48
C SER A 159 19.30 -6.05 -6.57
N ARG A 160 19.75 -7.27 -6.85
CA ARG A 160 20.71 -7.54 -7.92
C ARG A 160 20.14 -7.18 -9.28
N PHE A 161 18.88 -7.56 -9.56
CA PHE A 161 18.22 -7.24 -10.82
C PHE A 161 18.21 -5.73 -11.06
N LEU A 162 17.80 -4.92 -10.08
CA LEU A 162 17.77 -3.46 -10.21
C LEU A 162 19.18 -2.86 -10.41
N ARG A 163 20.21 -3.41 -9.76
CA ARG A 163 21.59 -2.92 -9.90
C ARG A 163 22.23 -3.23 -11.26
N THR A 164 21.80 -4.28 -11.94
CA THR A 164 22.48 -4.80 -13.13
C THR A 164 21.72 -4.57 -14.43
N ASN A 165 20.47 -4.09 -14.36
CA ASN A 165 19.66 -3.84 -15.55
C ASN A 165 19.31 -2.35 -15.70
N GLY A 166 19.61 -1.79 -16.87
CA GLY A 166 19.13 -0.47 -17.24
C GLY A 166 17.61 -0.48 -17.53
N PRO A 167 16.90 0.63 -17.27
CA PRO A 167 17.41 1.90 -16.74
C PRO A 167 17.50 1.94 -15.21
N TRP A 168 17.00 0.96 -14.46
CA TRP A 168 16.94 0.98 -12.98
C TRP A 168 18.33 1.05 -12.33
N SER A 169 19.36 0.46 -12.95
CA SER A 169 20.75 0.57 -12.48
C SER A 169 21.25 2.02 -12.45
N GLN A 170 20.71 2.88 -13.30
CA GLN A 170 21.01 4.33 -13.29
C GLN A 170 20.41 4.99 -12.06
N LEU A 171 19.19 4.63 -11.65
CA LEU A 171 18.56 5.17 -10.44
C LEU A 171 19.38 4.89 -9.18
N VAL A 172 19.94 3.66 -9.10
CA VAL A 172 20.84 3.27 -7.99
C VAL A 172 22.16 4.03 -8.07
N LYS A 173 22.75 4.14 -9.26
CA LYS A 173 24.05 4.80 -9.46
C LYS A 173 24.00 6.30 -9.18
N LEU A 174 22.87 6.95 -9.44
CA LEU A 174 22.65 8.38 -9.26
C LEU A 174 22.02 8.72 -7.90
N ASP A 175 21.91 7.74 -7.01
CA ASP A 175 21.27 7.90 -5.70
C ASP A 175 19.81 8.42 -5.77
N ASN A 176 19.11 8.18 -6.89
CA ASN A 176 17.67 8.44 -6.93
C ASN A 176 16.92 7.49 -6.01
N ILE A 177 17.38 6.23 -5.92
CA ILE A 177 16.89 5.21 -4.99
C ILE A 177 18.04 4.60 -4.17
N GLU A 178 17.72 4.20 -2.96
CA GLU A 178 18.60 3.45 -2.07
C GLU A 178 18.01 2.06 -1.82
N LEU A 179 18.71 1.00 -2.26
CA LEU A 179 18.23 -0.37 -2.08
C LEU A 179 18.45 -0.83 -0.64
N SER A 180 17.35 -1.13 0.05
CA SER A 180 17.31 -1.65 1.41
C SER A 180 17.01 -3.16 1.35
N PRO A 181 17.96 -4.04 1.73
CA PRO A 181 17.79 -5.48 1.59
C PRO A 181 16.77 -6.02 2.59
N LEU A 182 15.93 -6.94 2.12
CA LEU A 182 15.01 -7.74 2.92
C LEU A 182 15.56 -9.16 3.06
N GLU A 183 15.15 -9.83 4.13
CA GLU A 183 15.41 -11.24 4.38
C GLU A 183 14.10 -11.95 4.70
N ASN A 184 13.89 -13.14 4.09
CA ASN A 184 12.66 -13.91 4.26
C ASN A 184 12.37 -14.20 5.73
N GLY A 185 11.16 -13.84 6.17
CA GLY A 185 10.70 -14.02 7.55
C GLY A 185 11.29 -13.04 8.57
N THR A 186 12.20 -12.15 8.16
CA THR A 186 12.82 -11.19 9.07
C THR A 186 12.03 -9.87 9.08
N ALA A 187 11.58 -9.46 10.26
CA ALA A 187 10.78 -8.25 10.44
C ALA A 187 11.63 -6.98 10.25
N VAL A 188 11.12 -6.03 9.48
CA VAL A 188 11.68 -4.68 9.32
C VAL A 188 10.78 -3.70 10.04
N LYS A 189 11.34 -2.98 11.01
CA LYS A 189 10.66 -1.90 11.73
C LYS A 189 10.73 -0.63 10.90
N LEU A 190 9.58 -0.10 10.47
CA LEU A 190 9.50 1.14 9.71
C LEU A 190 9.61 2.36 10.63
N ASN A 191 8.86 2.30 11.73
CA ASN A 191 8.91 3.24 12.86
C ASN A 191 8.45 2.52 14.14
N GLU A 192 8.14 3.25 15.20
CA GLU A 192 7.72 2.67 16.49
C GLU A 192 6.36 1.93 16.42
N ARG A 193 5.57 2.17 15.37
CA ARG A 193 4.19 1.71 15.26
C ARG A 193 3.98 0.65 14.17
N ILE A 194 4.88 0.57 13.19
CA ILE A 194 4.68 -0.25 11.99
C ILE A 194 5.86 -1.19 11.79
N THR A 195 5.54 -2.45 11.57
CA THR A 195 6.52 -3.50 11.23
C THR A 195 6.06 -4.24 9.98
N VAL A 196 6.99 -4.55 9.09
CA VAL A 196 6.75 -5.30 7.85
C VAL A 196 7.61 -6.55 7.83
N THR A 197 7.02 -7.70 7.57
CA THR A 197 7.74 -8.99 7.45
C THR A 197 7.48 -9.57 6.07
N PRO A 198 8.50 -9.69 5.20
CA PRO A 198 8.36 -10.40 3.93
C PRO A 198 8.27 -11.91 4.17
N PHE A 199 7.48 -12.61 3.37
CA PHE A 199 7.46 -14.05 3.33
C PHE A 199 7.50 -14.53 1.87
N GLN A 200 8.42 -15.46 1.58
CA GLN A 200 8.63 -15.94 0.22
C GLN A 200 7.52 -16.93 -0.19
N VAL A 201 7.08 -16.81 -1.44
CA VAL A 201 6.05 -17.65 -2.04
C VAL A 201 6.53 -18.19 -3.39
N PRO A 202 6.01 -19.35 -3.86
CA PRO A 202 6.29 -19.82 -5.21
C PRO A 202 5.58 -18.94 -6.23
N HIS A 203 6.30 -18.55 -7.26
CA HIS A 203 5.78 -17.88 -8.46
C HIS A 203 6.80 -17.99 -9.57
N ARG A 204 6.52 -17.42 -10.76
CA ARG A 204 7.52 -17.32 -11.84
C ARG A 204 8.63 -16.37 -11.41
N ASP A 205 9.71 -16.92 -10.90
CA ASP A 205 10.83 -16.18 -10.33
C ASP A 205 12.05 -16.08 -11.27
N GLU A 206 11.80 -15.73 -12.53
CA GLU A 206 12.83 -15.65 -13.56
C GLU A 206 13.94 -14.65 -13.18
N PHE A 207 13.59 -13.51 -12.58
CA PHE A 207 14.51 -12.42 -12.28
C PHE A 207 14.73 -12.17 -10.78
N SER A 208 13.75 -12.48 -9.95
CA SER A 208 13.79 -12.21 -8.51
C SER A 208 13.10 -13.30 -7.73
N GLU A 209 13.24 -13.28 -6.41
CA GLU A 209 12.27 -13.93 -5.51
C GLU A 209 10.91 -13.28 -5.68
N THR A 210 9.85 -14.02 -5.30
CA THR A 210 8.51 -13.46 -5.10
C THR A 210 8.16 -13.54 -3.62
N VAL A 211 7.67 -12.42 -3.06
CA VAL A 211 7.26 -12.33 -1.66
C VAL A 211 5.88 -11.72 -1.50
N GLY A 212 5.19 -12.13 -0.45
CA GLY A 212 4.11 -11.35 0.16
C GLY A 212 4.63 -10.59 1.38
N TYR A 213 3.79 -9.74 1.95
CA TYR A 213 4.11 -8.94 3.13
C TYR A 213 3.07 -9.12 4.22
N LYS A 214 3.53 -9.36 5.45
CA LYS A 214 2.76 -9.19 6.67
C LYS A 214 3.07 -7.82 7.24
N ILE A 215 2.06 -6.97 7.36
CA ILE A 215 2.14 -5.58 7.79
C ILE A 215 1.41 -5.48 9.12
N SER A 216 2.13 -5.17 10.19
CA SER A 216 1.56 -5.03 11.52
C SER A 216 1.58 -3.57 11.94
N GLY A 217 0.41 -3.02 12.19
CA GLY A 217 0.18 -1.70 12.77
C GLY A 217 -0.14 -1.78 14.26
N PRO A 218 -0.60 -0.68 14.88
CA PRO A 218 -0.92 -0.61 16.30
C PRO A 218 -2.06 -1.54 16.76
N SER A 219 -3.05 -1.76 15.90
CA SER A 219 -4.26 -2.51 16.25
C SER A 219 -4.55 -3.71 15.36
N LYS A 220 -4.07 -3.69 14.12
CA LYS A 220 -4.34 -4.77 13.15
C LYS A 220 -3.10 -5.20 12.40
N THR A 221 -3.16 -6.43 11.93
CA THR A 221 -2.18 -7.03 11.02
C THR A 221 -2.84 -7.34 9.69
N VAL A 222 -2.21 -6.93 8.60
CA VAL A 222 -2.65 -7.18 7.22
C VAL A 222 -1.66 -8.07 6.49
N VAL A 223 -2.15 -9.00 5.69
CA VAL A 223 -1.38 -9.76 4.72
C VAL A 223 -1.65 -9.20 3.33
N PHE A 224 -0.58 -8.88 2.58
CA PHE A 224 -0.63 -8.48 1.19
C PHE A 224 0.13 -9.49 0.33
N LEU A 225 -0.59 -10.27 -0.44
CA LEU A 225 -0.07 -11.33 -1.32
C LEU A 225 -0.78 -11.23 -2.69
N PRO A 226 -0.35 -10.27 -3.55
CA PRO A 226 -1.01 -10.02 -4.83
C PRO A 226 -0.74 -11.12 -5.85
N ASP A 227 0.37 -11.85 -5.73
CA ASP A 227 0.81 -12.79 -6.75
C ASP A 227 1.45 -14.04 -6.13
N ILE A 228 0.95 -15.21 -6.52
CA ILE A 228 1.44 -16.52 -6.08
C ILE A 228 1.09 -17.59 -7.12
N ASP A 229 1.83 -18.69 -7.17
CA ASP A 229 1.45 -19.91 -7.85
C ASP A 229 0.27 -20.62 -7.14
N LYS A 230 -0.25 -21.70 -7.75
CA LYS A 230 -1.27 -22.54 -7.14
C LYS A 230 -0.94 -22.90 -5.69
N TRP A 231 -1.93 -22.82 -4.80
CA TRP A 231 -1.75 -23.04 -3.36
C TRP A 231 -1.02 -24.34 -2.99
N ASN A 232 -1.17 -25.38 -3.80
CA ASN A 232 -0.52 -26.69 -3.57
C ASN A 232 0.97 -26.73 -3.93
N LYS A 233 1.51 -25.66 -4.51
CA LYS A 233 2.93 -25.54 -4.80
C LYS A 233 3.71 -24.86 -3.66
N TRP A 234 3.00 -24.29 -2.71
CA TRP A 234 3.60 -23.67 -1.54
C TRP A 234 3.67 -24.69 -0.40
N ASP A 235 4.82 -24.79 0.24
CA ASP A 235 5.07 -25.69 1.36
C ASP A 235 4.47 -25.19 2.68
N GLN A 236 4.07 -23.91 2.74
CA GLN A 236 3.34 -23.33 3.87
C GLN A 236 1.83 -23.33 3.61
N LYS A 237 1.06 -23.18 4.68
CA LYS A 237 -0.39 -23.09 4.60
C LYS A 237 -0.86 -21.66 4.64
N ILE A 238 -1.49 -21.20 3.58
CA ILE A 238 -2.08 -19.84 3.54
C ILE A 238 -3.12 -19.64 4.65
N GLU A 239 -3.78 -20.72 5.07
CA GLU A 239 -4.74 -20.68 6.17
C GLU A 239 -4.12 -20.19 7.48
N ASP A 240 -2.84 -20.55 7.76
CA ASP A 240 -2.14 -20.10 8.97
C ASP A 240 -1.91 -18.58 8.95
N LEU A 241 -1.63 -18.00 7.77
CA LEU A 241 -1.52 -16.55 7.61
C LEU A 241 -2.88 -15.86 7.78
N ILE A 242 -3.96 -16.41 7.21
CA ILE A 242 -5.31 -15.88 7.33
C ILE A 242 -5.75 -15.87 8.80
N VAL A 243 -5.47 -16.94 9.54
CA VAL A 243 -5.77 -17.02 10.98
C VAL A 243 -4.95 -16.00 11.77
N GLY A 244 -3.73 -15.73 11.35
CA GLY A 244 -2.77 -14.84 12.03
C GLY A 244 -2.85 -13.37 11.63
N CYS A 245 -3.87 -12.93 10.89
CA CYS A 245 -4.06 -11.53 10.46
C CYS A 245 -5.51 -11.09 10.63
N ASP A 246 -5.78 -9.80 10.51
CA ASP A 246 -7.13 -9.22 10.55
C ASP A 246 -7.71 -9.01 9.15
N VAL A 247 -6.85 -8.78 8.15
CA VAL A 247 -7.22 -8.64 6.74
C VAL A 247 -6.17 -9.32 5.87
N ALA A 248 -6.61 -10.07 4.86
CA ALA A 248 -5.73 -10.74 3.90
C ALA A 248 -6.12 -10.35 2.46
N TYR A 249 -5.29 -9.54 1.81
CA TYR A 249 -5.38 -9.27 0.38
C TYR A 249 -4.64 -10.37 -0.37
N LEU A 250 -5.38 -11.22 -1.09
CA LEU A 250 -4.87 -12.42 -1.74
C LEU A 250 -5.06 -12.38 -3.25
N ASP A 251 -4.18 -13.07 -3.97
CA ASP A 251 -4.26 -13.24 -5.43
C ASP A 251 -5.66 -13.68 -5.89
N GLY A 252 -6.23 -12.85 -6.75
CA GLY A 252 -7.51 -13.06 -7.40
C GLY A 252 -7.43 -12.89 -8.91
N SER A 253 -6.27 -13.14 -9.52
CA SER A 253 -6.01 -12.86 -10.94
C SER A 253 -7.11 -13.36 -11.86
N PHE A 254 -7.56 -14.58 -11.68
CA PHE A 254 -8.63 -15.18 -12.49
C PHE A 254 -9.73 -15.76 -11.61
N PHE A 255 -10.97 -15.66 -12.08
CA PHE A 255 -12.10 -16.21 -11.34
C PHE A 255 -12.19 -17.74 -11.50
N GLU A 256 -12.13 -18.23 -12.74
CA GLU A 256 -12.20 -19.66 -13.06
C GLU A 256 -11.54 -20.01 -14.40
N ASN A 257 -11.41 -21.31 -14.66
CA ASN A 257 -10.94 -21.80 -15.96
C ASN A 257 -11.89 -21.38 -17.09
N GLY A 258 -11.34 -21.10 -18.28
CA GLY A 258 -12.11 -20.66 -19.45
C GLY A 258 -12.34 -19.17 -19.58
N GLU A 259 -11.87 -18.37 -18.64
CA GLU A 259 -11.95 -16.89 -18.67
C GLU A 259 -11.22 -16.29 -19.87
N ILE A 260 -10.16 -16.93 -20.36
CA ILE A 260 -9.45 -16.57 -21.58
C ILE A 260 -9.82 -17.58 -22.69
N PRO A 261 -10.69 -17.22 -23.66
CA PRO A 261 -11.10 -18.13 -24.71
C PRO A 261 -9.93 -18.65 -25.55
N GLY A 262 -9.90 -19.94 -25.82
CA GLY A 262 -8.90 -20.58 -26.66
C GLY A 262 -7.53 -20.81 -25.98
N ARG A 263 -7.38 -20.49 -24.69
CA ARG A 263 -6.18 -20.75 -23.92
C ARG A 263 -6.43 -21.85 -22.90
N ASP A 264 -5.51 -22.80 -22.81
CA ASP A 264 -5.48 -23.73 -21.67
C ASP A 264 -5.03 -22.98 -20.42
N MET A 265 -5.99 -22.69 -19.55
CA MET A 265 -5.73 -21.93 -18.33
C MET A 265 -5.20 -22.81 -17.17
N SER A 266 -5.18 -24.13 -17.31
CA SER A 266 -4.59 -25.03 -16.30
C SER A 266 -3.09 -24.77 -16.11
N LEU A 267 -2.43 -24.24 -17.15
CA LEU A 267 -1.01 -23.87 -17.15
C LEU A 267 -0.74 -22.49 -16.53
N ILE A 268 -1.77 -21.74 -16.19
CA ILE A 268 -1.63 -20.42 -15.57
C ILE A 268 -1.27 -20.61 -14.10
N PRO A 269 -0.19 -20.00 -13.63
CA PRO A 269 0.38 -20.26 -12.30
C PRO A 269 -0.35 -19.54 -11.16
N HIS A 270 -1.55 -19.02 -11.34
CA HIS A 270 -2.33 -18.37 -10.27
C HIS A 270 -3.42 -19.30 -9.72
N PRO A 271 -3.74 -19.26 -8.42
CA PRO A 271 -4.94 -19.91 -7.92
C PRO A 271 -6.16 -19.19 -8.46
N PHE A 272 -7.14 -19.94 -8.98
CA PHE A 272 -8.40 -19.32 -9.35
C PHE A 272 -9.21 -18.96 -8.10
N ILE A 273 -10.00 -17.88 -8.17
CA ILE A 273 -10.86 -17.47 -7.04
C ILE A 273 -11.79 -18.62 -6.63
N LYS A 274 -12.32 -19.38 -7.60
CA LYS A 274 -13.15 -20.58 -7.32
C LYS A 274 -12.39 -21.66 -6.53
N GLU A 275 -11.12 -21.90 -6.86
CA GLU A 275 -10.26 -22.84 -6.12
C GLU A 275 -10.01 -22.34 -4.70
N SER A 276 -9.77 -21.04 -4.55
CA SER A 276 -9.58 -20.39 -3.26
C SER A 276 -10.85 -20.43 -2.40
N ILE A 277 -12.03 -20.18 -2.98
CA ILE A 277 -13.32 -20.31 -2.28
C ILE A 277 -13.50 -21.73 -1.76
N GLN A 278 -13.21 -22.75 -2.58
CA GLN A 278 -13.30 -24.15 -2.17
C GLN A 278 -12.30 -24.46 -1.04
N LYS A 279 -11.04 -24.05 -1.20
CA LYS A 279 -9.98 -24.26 -0.20
C LYS A 279 -10.34 -23.62 1.14
N PHE A 280 -10.81 -22.39 1.14
CA PHE A 280 -11.12 -21.62 2.34
C PHE A 280 -12.50 -21.93 2.93
N SER A 281 -13.31 -22.79 2.29
CA SER A 281 -14.63 -23.18 2.82
C SER A 281 -14.56 -23.89 4.17
N LEU A 282 -13.41 -24.47 4.52
CA LEU A 282 -13.15 -25.14 5.79
C LEU A 282 -12.78 -24.15 6.94
N LEU A 283 -12.51 -22.91 6.62
CA LEU A 283 -12.24 -21.87 7.63
C LEU A 283 -13.55 -21.43 8.30
N GLU A 284 -13.45 -20.96 9.53
CA GLU A 284 -14.59 -20.34 10.23
C GLU A 284 -15.06 -19.08 9.48
N LYS A 285 -16.30 -18.68 9.71
CA LYS A 285 -16.91 -17.52 9.03
C LYS A 285 -16.09 -16.23 9.25
N GLU A 286 -15.66 -16.00 10.48
CA GLU A 286 -14.87 -14.83 10.88
C GLU A 286 -13.49 -14.80 10.21
N GLN A 287 -12.90 -15.96 9.91
CA GLN A 287 -11.64 -16.07 9.18
C GLN A 287 -11.83 -15.80 7.68
N ARG A 288 -12.93 -16.31 7.08
CA ARG A 288 -13.27 -16.01 5.69
C ARG A 288 -13.57 -14.53 5.46
N ASP A 289 -14.19 -13.87 6.43
CA ASP A 289 -14.51 -12.43 6.37
C ASP A 289 -13.26 -11.52 6.29
N ARG A 290 -12.09 -12.04 6.68
CA ARG A 290 -10.78 -11.35 6.55
C ARG A 290 -10.26 -11.31 5.13
N ILE A 291 -10.72 -12.21 4.26
CA ILE A 291 -10.18 -12.42 2.91
C ILE A 291 -10.75 -11.39 1.94
N ARG A 292 -9.86 -10.71 1.21
CA ARG A 292 -10.16 -9.82 0.11
C ARG A 292 -9.32 -10.22 -1.10
N PHE A 293 -9.96 -10.56 -2.21
CA PHE A 293 -9.24 -10.83 -3.45
C PHE A 293 -8.80 -9.52 -4.10
N ILE A 294 -7.59 -9.53 -4.67
CA ILE A 294 -6.95 -8.38 -5.34
C ILE A 294 -6.23 -8.87 -6.61
N HIS A 295 -5.62 -8.00 -7.41
CA HIS A 295 -4.77 -8.34 -8.56
C HIS A 295 -5.53 -8.97 -9.73
N PHE A 296 -6.68 -8.41 -10.09
CA PHE A 296 -7.59 -8.98 -11.10
C PHE A 296 -7.08 -8.77 -12.54
N ASN A 297 -6.96 -9.85 -13.31
CA ASN A 297 -6.75 -9.73 -14.75
C ASN A 297 -7.91 -8.96 -15.41
N HIS A 298 -7.63 -8.27 -16.50
CA HIS A 298 -8.62 -7.45 -17.20
C HIS A 298 -9.83 -8.22 -17.75
N THR A 299 -9.72 -9.56 -17.82
CA THR A 299 -10.83 -10.45 -18.22
C THR A 299 -11.69 -10.86 -17.03
N ASN A 300 -11.18 -10.70 -15.80
CA ASN A 300 -11.88 -11.16 -14.61
C ASN A 300 -13.20 -10.38 -14.42
N PRO A 301 -14.34 -11.07 -14.42
CA PRO A 301 -15.64 -10.41 -14.29
C PRO A 301 -15.86 -9.72 -12.95
N VAL A 302 -15.05 -10.00 -11.93
CA VAL A 302 -15.08 -9.38 -10.61
C VAL A 302 -14.74 -7.88 -10.66
N LEU A 303 -14.02 -7.42 -11.69
CA LEU A 303 -13.77 -5.98 -11.93
C LEU A 303 -15.06 -5.17 -12.18
N ILE A 304 -16.17 -5.86 -12.50
CA ILE A 304 -17.50 -5.27 -12.68
C ILE A 304 -18.28 -5.44 -11.37
N GLU A 305 -18.54 -4.34 -10.70
CA GLU A 305 -19.32 -4.33 -9.47
C GLU A 305 -20.73 -4.91 -9.67
N GLY A 306 -21.18 -5.72 -8.71
CA GLY A 306 -22.46 -6.40 -8.76
C GLY A 306 -22.50 -7.61 -9.69
N SER A 307 -21.37 -8.03 -10.25
CA SER A 307 -21.27 -9.24 -11.09
C SER A 307 -21.72 -10.50 -10.33
N LEU A 308 -22.10 -11.54 -11.08
CA LEU A 308 -22.46 -12.84 -10.47
C LEU A 308 -21.28 -13.44 -9.70
N GLN A 309 -20.07 -13.23 -10.20
CA GLN A 309 -18.84 -13.73 -9.61
C GLN A 309 -18.54 -13.03 -8.27
N GLU A 310 -18.69 -11.72 -8.20
CA GLU A 310 -18.58 -10.99 -6.94
C GLU A 310 -19.61 -11.49 -5.92
N LYS A 311 -20.86 -11.69 -6.33
CA LYS A 311 -21.90 -12.25 -5.45
C LYS A 311 -21.57 -13.66 -4.97
N GLN A 312 -20.84 -14.48 -5.75
CA GLN A 312 -20.36 -15.78 -5.31
C GLN A 312 -19.31 -15.65 -4.21
N ILE A 313 -18.34 -14.72 -4.35
CA ILE A 313 -17.35 -14.43 -3.33
C ILE A 313 -18.03 -14.01 -2.02
N GLN A 314 -18.98 -13.09 -2.09
CA GLN A 314 -19.73 -12.57 -0.92
C GLN A 314 -20.55 -13.69 -0.24
N ARG A 315 -21.20 -14.56 -1.01
CA ARG A 315 -21.93 -15.72 -0.45
C ARG A 315 -20.99 -16.71 0.25
N ALA A 316 -19.74 -16.81 -0.17
CA ALA A 316 -18.73 -17.61 0.50
C ALA A 316 -18.17 -16.94 1.77
N GLY A 317 -18.63 -15.73 2.10
CA GLY A 317 -18.19 -14.96 3.27
C GLY A 317 -16.83 -14.26 3.07
N MET A 318 -16.46 -13.99 1.83
CA MET A 318 -15.20 -13.31 1.44
C MET A 318 -15.54 -12.02 0.69
N HIS A 319 -14.52 -11.21 0.39
CA HIS A 319 -14.68 -9.89 -0.20
C HIS A 319 -13.83 -9.69 -1.45
N VAL A 320 -14.10 -8.61 -2.15
CA VAL A 320 -13.33 -8.08 -3.26
C VAL A 320 -12.71 -6.76 -2.84
N ALA A 321 -11.41 -6.61 -2.95
CA ALA A 321 -10.73 -5.35 -2.67
C ALA A 321 -11.25 -4.23 -3.58
N ARG A 322 -11.32 -3.01 -3.07
CA ARG A 322 -11.74 -1.82 -3.81
C ARG A 322 -10.64 -0.78 -3.83
N GLN A 323 -10.42 -0.17 -4.99
CA GLN A 323 -9.53 0.98 -5.10
C GLN A 323 -10.10 2.14 -4.28
N GLY A 324 -9.31 2.71 -3.38
CA GLY A 324 -9.73 3.70 -2.39
C GLY A 324 -10.25 3.10 -1.08
N GLU A 325 -10.26 1.77 -0.91
CA GLU A 325 -10.56 1.13 0.37
C GLU A 325 -9.51 1.50 1.42
N VAL A 326 -9.95 1.80 2.65
CA VAL A 326 -9.11 2.17 3.79
C VAL A 326 -9.33 1.18 4.93
N VAL A 327 -8.24 0.76 5.56
CA VAL A 327 -8.24 -0.09 6.76
C VAL A 327 -7.38 0.58 7.83
N ASP A 328 -7.95 0.86 9.00
CA ASP A 328 -7.18 1.31 10.16
C ASP A 328 -6.37 0.13 10.72
N LEU A 329 -5.05 0.33 10.89
CA LEU A 329 -4.07 -0.68 11.32
C LEU A 329 -3.78 -0.64 12.82
#